data_bfc2fe60cb4aab71b45d717ba86ce193
#
_entry.id   bfc2fe60cb4aab71b45d717ba86ce193
#
_cell.length_a   1.000
_cell.length_b   1.000
_cell.length_c   1.000
_cell.angle_alpha   90.00
_cell.angle_beta   90.00
_cell.angle_gamma   90.00
#
_symmetry.space_group_name_H-M   'P 1'
#
loop_
_entity.id
_entity.type
_entity.pdbx_description
1 polymer ?
#
loop_
_entity_poly.entity_id
_entity_poly.type
_entity_poly.pdbx_seq_one_letter_code
_entity_poly.pdbx_strand_id
1 'polypeptide(L)'
;MDVFSSLISFFGIKISKKSTDKEHPYGHFKFEVLAGFLITLILLGTGLAIIYEAYQKFKNPSLIKITILALSVMIFSALVNEIMARLKIYSGKKENSVALISDGVHSRVDVFVSLVVFAGLILNKYWIFTDSVLTFLIGLYIVKESFSIGKEAIDSLLDVSAPSEVEEKIKEIVKSHGIEISDLKNQKKGSVFTANLEINLSKNLTVDEATKISESLRERLMEEIKNLVHVAIQIKSHEVETGFYRPTFGLGKGLSWQRRGRFKEEVKEAKGKGPVGFCVCPRCGYRVGHQRGVPCSTLICPNCKIPLKREKDWIFENFLFLL
;
A
#
# COMPACT_ATOMS: atom_id res chain seq x y z
N MET A 1 26.28 14.21 3.26
CA MET A 1 25.07 13.37 3.07
C MET A 1 23.80 14.21 3.15
N ASP A 2 23.69 15.14 4.09
CA ASP A 2 22.50 15.97 4.38
C ASP A 2 21.99 16.76 3.18
N VAL A 3 22.91 17.29 2.34
CA VAL A 3 22.52 18.02 1.12
C VAL A 3 21.81 17.08 0.13
N PHE A 4 22.27 15.84 0.00
CA PHE A 4 21.64 14.87 -0.90
C PHE A 4 20.26 14.44 -0.41
N SER A 5 20.09 14.12 0.88
CA SER A 5 18.79 13.75 1.45
C SER A 5 17.80 14.91 1.34
N SER A 6 18.23 16.12 1.63
CA SER A 6 17.39 17.31 1.50
C SER A 6 17.04 17.64 0.05
N LEU A 7 17.92 17.40 -0.92
CA LEU A 7 17.61 17.53 -2.34
C LEU A 7 16.59 16.48 -2.79
N ILE A 8 16.75 15.22 -2.40
CA ILE A 8 15.79 14.15 -2.72
C ILE A 8 14.41 14.49 -2.13
N SER A 9 14.37 14.93 -0.87
CA SER A 9 13.13 15.37 -0.21
C SER A 9 12.48 16.53 -0.96
N PHE A 10 13.25 17.56 -1.30
CA PHE A 10 12.76 18.72 -2.04
C PHE A 10 12.16 18.35 -3.40
N PHE A 11 12.89 17.57 -4.20
CA PHE A 11 12.39 17.12 -5.50
C PHE A 11 11.18 16.19 -5.38
N GLY A 12 11.19 15.28 -4.41
CA GLY A 12 10.05 14.40 -4.14
C GLY A 12 8.78 15.19 -3.82
N ILE A 13 8.87 16.17 -2.91
CA ILE A 13 7.75 17.05 -2.54
C ILE A 13 7.33 17.95 -3.71
N LYS A 14 8.29 18.48 -4.48
CA LYS A 14 8.00 19.33 -5.64
C LYS A 14 7.24 18.55 -6.73
N ILE A 15 7.66 17.32 -7.02
CA ILE A 15 7.01 16.47 -8.02
C ILE A 15 5.63 16.01 -7.53
N SER A 16 5.52 15.66 -6.24
CA SER A 16 4.24 15.19 -5.66
C SER A 16 3.12 16.24 -5.73
N LYS A 17 3.47 17.52 -5.73
CA LYS A 17 2.52 18.64 -5.87
C LYS A 17 2.09 18.92 -7.32
N LYS A 18 2.65 18.22 -8.31
CA LYS A 18 2.21 18.36 -9.70
C LYS A 18 0.78 17.86 -9.84
N SER A 19 -0.04 18.62 -10.58
CA SER A 19 -1.42 18.24 -10.89
C SER A 19 -1.51 16.93 -11.65
N THR A 20 -2.69 16.33 -11.66
CA THR A 20 -2.99 15.13 -12.44
C THR A 20 -2.70 15.36 -13.92
N ASP A 21 -2.17 14.35 -14.60
CA ASP A 21 -1.93 14.33 -16.03
C ASP A 21 -2.49 13.03 -16.65
N LYS A 22 -2.33 12.84 -17.96
CA LYS A 22 -2.87 11.67 -18.67
C LYS A 22 -2.21 10.36 -18.22
N GLU A 23 -0.94 10.42 -17.81
CA GLU A 23 -0.18 9.24 -17.34
C GLU A 23 -0.45 8.95 -15.86
N HIS A 24 -0.70 10.00 -15.05
CA HIS A 24 -0.97 9.90 -13.62
C HIS A 24 -2.33 10.54 -13.26
N PRO A 25 -3.46 9.91 -13.60
CA PRO A 25 -4.81 10.47 -13.39
C PRO A 25 -5.19 10.64 -11.91
N TYR A 26 -4.52 9.94 -10.99
CA TYR A 26 -4.69 10.08 -9.54
C TYR A 26 -3.68 11.02 -8.88
N GLY A 27 -2.84 11.71 -9.67
CA GLY A 27 -1.80 12.63 -9.18
C GLY A 27 -0.47 11.94 -8.89
N HIS A 28 0.50 12.76 -8.49
CA HIS A 28 1.90 12.37 -8.30
C HIS A 28 2.29 12.16 -6.83
N PHE A 29 1.32 12.04 -5.92
CA PHE A 29 1.54 12.00 -4.47
C PHE A 29 2.50 10.89 -4.00
N LYS A 30 2.56 9.75 -4.70
CA LYS A 30 3.46 8.65 -4.37
C LYS A 30 4.95 8.97 -4.60
N PHE A 31 5.29 10.00 -5.38
CA PHE A 31 6.68 10.43 -5.56
C PHE A 31 7.31 10.95 -4.26
N GLU A 32 6.53 11.57 -3.40
CA GLU A 32 6.98 11.99 -2.06
C GLU A 32 7.35 10.78 -1.21
N VAL A 33 6.52 9.74 -1.23
CA VAL A 33 6.77 8.49 -0.49
C VAL A 33 8.01 7.78 -1.03
N LEU A 34 8.18 7.75 -2.37
CA LEU A 34 9.36 7.18 -3.01
C LEU A 34 10.63 7.93 -2.60
N ALA A 35 10.59 9.27 -2.54
CA ALA A 35 11.70 10.08 -2.04
C ALA A 35 12.04 9.74 -0.58
N GLY A 36 11.04 9.64 0.30
CA GLY A 36 11.23 9.20 1.69
C GLY A 36 11.84 7.79 1.79
N PHE A 37 11.40 6.88 0.96
CA PHE A 37 11.96 5.52 0.88
C PHE A 37 13.42 5.51 0.44
N LEU A 38 13.79 6.32 -0.58
CA LEU A 38 15.18 6.46 -1.03
C LEU A 38 16.08 7.03 0.07
N ILE A 39 15.62 8.05 0.80
CA ILE A 39 16.36 8.60 1.96
C ILE A 39 16.56 7.51 3.02
N THR A 40 15.55 6.70 3.28
CA THR A 40 15.64 5.60 4.24
C THR A 40 16.65 4.52 3.82
N LEU A 41 16.75 4.21 2.52
CA LEU A 41 17.77 3.29 1.99
C LEU A 41 19.19 3.85 2.19
N ILE A 42 19.37 5.15 1.98
CA ILE A 42 20.65 5.83 2.24
C ILE A 42 20.99 5.73 3.73
N LEU A 43 20.01 5.99 4.60
CA LEU A 43 20.17 5.90 6.05
C LEU A 43 20.53 4.47 6.49
N LEU A 44 19.90 3.45 5.92
CA LEU A 44 20.21 2.05 6.17
C LEU A 44 21.65 1.72 5.73
N GLY A 45 22.05 2.17 4.53
CA GLY A 45 23.40 1.98 4.02
C GLY A 45 24.45 2.64 4.91
N THR A 46 24.20 3.87 5.40
CA THR A 46 25.11 4.55 6.34
C THR A 46 25.18 3.82 7.68
N GLY A 47 24.06 3.33 8.21
CA GLY A 47 24.03 2.53 9.45
C GLY A 47 24.89 1.26 9.35
N LEU A 48 24.78 0.54 8.23
CA LEU A 48 25.60 -0.65 7.96
C LEU A 48 27.09 -0.29 7.80
N ALA A 49 27.41 0.82 7.13
CA ALA A 49 28.78 1.30 6.99
C ALA A 49 29.40 1.66 8.35
N ILE A 50 28.66 2.29 9.24
CA ILE A 50 29.08 2.63 10.61
C ILE A 50 29.34 1.35 11.42
N ILE A 51 28.49 0.32 11.31
CA ILE A 51 28.73 -0.98 11.96
C ILE A 51 30.03 -1.62 11.44
N TYR A 52 30.25 -1.58 10.14
CA TYR A 52 31.48 -2.09 9.54
C TYR A 52 32.72 -1.31 10.01
N GLU A 53 32.65 0.00 10.09
CA GLU A 53 33.72 0.86 10.62
C GLU A 53 33.99 0.54 12.09
N ALA A 54 32.96 0.37 12.92
CA ALA A 54 33.09 -0.03 14.31
C ALA A 54 33.86 -1.37 14.46
N TYR A 55 33.54 -2.34 13.59
CA TYR A 55 34.25 -3.62 13.55
C TYR A 55 35.73 -3.46 13.17
N GLN A 56 36.05 -2.58 12.20
CA GLN A 56 37.45 -2.30 11.82
C GLN A 56 38.21 -1.61 12.95
N LYS A 57 37.60 -0.64 13.62
CA LYS A 57 38.17 0.04 14.79
C LYS A 57 38.40 -0.91 15.98
N PHE A 58 37.52 -1.93 16.11
CA PHE A 58 37.71 -2.97 17.14
C PHE A 58 38.95 -3.84 16.88
N LYS A 59 39.22 -4.16 15.59
CA LYS A 59 40.42 -4.91 15.20
C LYS A 59 41.73 -4.11 15.32
N ASN A 60 41.65 -2.82 14.97
CA ASN A 60 42.82 -1.94 14.90
C ASN A 60 42.53 -0.66 15.74
N PRO A 61 42.58 -0.75 17.07
CA PRO A 61 42.30 0.39 17.92
C PRO A 61 43.37 1.47 17.72
N SER A 62 42.94 2.67 17.38
CA SER A 62 43.80 3.84 17.18
C SER A 62 43.49 4.94 18.18
N LEU A 63 44.50 5.57 18.73
CA LEU A 63 44.34 6.74 19.59
C LEU A 63 44.05 7.97 18.73
N ILE A 64 42.86 8.53 18.87
CA ILE A 64 42.45 9.73 18.15
C ILE A 64 42.97 10.95 18.88
N LYS A 65 43.76 11.80 18.19
CA LYS A 65 44.19 13.09 18.73
C LYS A 65 43.08 14.13 18.62
N ILE A 66 42.59 14.56 19.76
CA ILE A 66 41.49 15.54 19.85
C ILE A 66 42.07 16.96 19.79
N THR A 67 41.57 17.79 18.85
CA THR A 67 41.86 19.20 18.80
C THR A 67 40.64 19.97 19.35
N ILE A 68 40.84 20.94 20.21
CA ILE A 68 39.77 21.78 20.79
C ILE A 68 38.90 22.41 19.71
N LEU A 69 39.52 22.82 18.59
CA LEU A 69 38.82 23.40 17.44
C LEU A 69 37.84 22.37 16.84
N ALA A 70 38.24 21.12 16.66
CA ALA A 70 37.34 20.06 16.13
C ALA A 70 36.15 19.83 17.06
N LEU A 71 36.37 19.85 18.37
CA LEU A 71 35.35 19.69 19.40
C LEU A 71 34.31 20.82 19.35
N SER A 72 34.74 22.08 19.24
CA SER A 72 33.82 23.23 19.15
C SER A 72 32.98 23.21 17.87
N VAL A 73 33.56 22.86 16.73
CA VAL A 73 32.85 22.72 15.45
C VAL A 73 31.81 21.56 15.52
N MET A 74 32.17 20.45 16.15
CA MET A 74 31.20 19.33 16.32
C MET A 74 29.99 19.71 17.17
N ILE A 75 30.19 20.40 18.30
CA ILE A 75 29.11 20.87 19.16
C ILE A 75 28.21 21.87 18.41
N PHE A 76 28.80 22.82 17.71
CA PHE A 76 28.07 23.80 16.92
C PHE A 76 27.24 23.12 15.80
N SER A 77 27.86 22.20 15.05
CA SER A 77 27.18 21.44 14.00
C SER A 77 26.05 20.60 14.55
N ALA A 78 26.26 19.88 15.67
CA ALA A 78 25.22 19.10 16.32
C ALA A 78 24.01 19.95 16.74
N LEU A 79 24.27 21.15 17.26
CA LEU A 79 23.20 22.05 17.70
C LEU A 79 22.37 22.59 16.51
N VAL A 80 23.02 22.96 15.43
CA VAL A 80 22.34 23.38 14.19
C VAL A 80 21.53 22.23 13.61
N ASN A 81 22.10 21.04 13.52
CA ASN A 81 21.42 19.85 12.99
C ASN A 81 20.22 19.43 13.85
N GLU A 82 20.30 19.55 15.19
CA GLU A 82 19.16 19.26 16.08
C GLU A 82 18.00 20.24 15.85
N ILE A 83 18.28 21.52 15.68
CA ILE A 83 17.25 22.53 15.38
C ILE A 83 16.59 22.19 14.02
N MET A 84 17.40 21.91 13.00
CA MET A 84 16.89 21.56 11.67
C MET A 84 16.09 20.26 11.69
N ALA A 85 16.56 19.24 12.41
CA ALA A 85 15.85 17.97 12.57
C ALA A 85 14.46 18.16 13.19
N ARG A 86 14.39 18.96 14.28
CA ARG A 86 13.10 19.25 14.93
C ARG A 86 12.13 20.00 14.02
N LEU A 87 12.62 20.99 13.28
CA LEU A 87 11.79 21.74 12.33
C LEU A 87 11.28 20.85 11.19
N LYS A 88 12.16 20.02 10.61
CA LYS A 88 11.79 19.07 9.55
C LYS A 88 10.76 18.04 10.05
N ILE A 89 10.98 17.42 11.20
CA ILE A 89 10.06 16.41 11.76
C ILE A 89 8.72 17.05 12.13
N TYR A 90 8.74 18.23 12.75
CA TYR A 90 7.50 18.94 13.10
C TYR A 90 6.68 19.30 11.87
N SER A 91 7.31 19.89 10.85
CA SER A 91 6.65 20.22 9.59
C SER A 91 6.19 18.97 8.85
N GLY A 92 7.00 17.91 8.84
CA GLY A 92 6.67 16.64 8.22
C GLY A 92 5.44 15.98 8.85
N LYS A 93 5.35 15.97 10.19
CA LYS A 93 4.16 15.46 10.90
C LYS A 93 2.93 16.30 10.61
N LYS A 94 3.07 17.63 10.60
CA LYS A 94 1.95 18.55 10.33
C LYS A 94 1.37 18.38 8.93
N GLU A 95 2.20 18.10 7.94
CA GLU A 95 1.81 17.93 6.54
C GLU A 95 1.72 16.45 6.11
N ASN A 96 1.90 15.49 7.05
CA ASN A 96 1.94 14.04 6.79
C ASN A 96 2.96 13.61 5.72
N SER A 97 4.08 14.36 5.59
CA SER A 97 5.10 14.13 4.58
C SER A 97 6.14 13.11 5.07
N VAL A 98 6.13 11.92 4.49
CA VAL A 98 7.11 10.86 4.80
C VAL A 98 8.52 11.29 4.40
N ALA A 99 8.68 11.98 3.26
CA ALA A 99 9.98 12.46 2.80
C ALA A 99 10.61 13.45 3.79
N LEU A 100 9.81 14.40 4.31
CA LEU A 100 10.29 15.41 5.24
C LEU A 100 10.59 14.81 6.63
N ILE A 101 9.81 13.83 7.07
CA ILE A 101 10.09 13.08 8.31
C ILE A 101 11.38 12.28 8.15
N SER A 102 11.57 11.55 7.05
CA SER A 102 12.77 10.77 6.79
C SER A 102 14.04 11.62 6.76
N ASP A 103 13.97 12.78 6.09
CA ASP A 103 15.08 13.74 6.04
C ASP A 103 15.36 14.36 7.43
N GLY A 104 14.32 14.63 8.22
CA GLY A 104 14.47 15.10 9.60
C GLY A 104 15.09 14.05 10.54
N VAL A 105 14.73 12.78 10.37
CA VAL A 105 15.34 11.67 11.13
C VAL A 105 16.79 11.47 10.72
N HIS A 106 17.13 11.58 9.43
CA HIS A 106 18.53 11.55 8.98
C HIS A 106 19.36 12.62 9.69
N SER A 107 18.88 13.88 9.69
CA SER A 107 19.55 14.98 10.40
C SER A 107 19.68 14.72 11.92
N ARG A 108 18.70 14.08 12.55
CA ARG A 108 18.76 13.69 13.97
C ARG A 108 19.78 12.59 14.25
N VAL A 109 19.91 11.64 13.33
CA VAL A 109 20.94 10.59 13.42
C VAL A 109 22.34 11.21 13.44
N ASP A 110 22.60 12.23 12.60
CA ASP A 110 23.87 12.92 12.57
C ASP A 110 24.19 13.62 13.89
N VAL A 111 23.17 14.17 14.57
CA VAL A 111 23.31 14.69 15.94
C VAL A 111 23.74 13.59 16.92
N PHE A 112 23.09 12.44 16.89
CA PHE A 112 23.44 11.30 17.76
C PHE A 112 24.85 10.79 17.48
N VAL A 113 25.24 10.65 16.21
CA VAL A 113 26.61 10.28 15.82
C VAL A 113 27.60 11.28 16.40
N SER A 114 27.38 12.58 16.26
CA SER A 114 28.23 13.62 16.81
C SER A 114 28.34 13.56 18.33
N LEU A 115 27.23 13.34 19.05
CA LEU A 115 27.23 13.22 20.53
C LEU A 115 27.99 11.98 21.01
N VAL A 116 27.89 10.87 20.31
CA VAL A 116 28.59 9.65 20.69
C VAL A 116 30.06 9.70 20.35
N VAL A 117 30.44 10.28 19.21
CA VAL A 117 31.84 10.57 18.92
C VAL A 117 32.44 11.46 20.02
N PHE A 118 31.71 12.49 20.43
CA PHE A 118 32.11 13.34 21.55
C PHE A 118 32.26 12.56 22.87
N ALA A 119 31.28 11.75 23.24
CA ALA A 119 31.37 10.90 24.43
C ALA A 119 32.50 9.86 24.33
N GLY A 120 32.64 9.24 23.16
CA GLY A 120 33.70 8.29 22.86
C GLY A 120 35.10 8.88 23.03
N LEU A 121 35.29 10.12 22.59
CA LEU A 121 36.54 10.84 22.75
C LEU A 121 36.91 11.04 24.24
N ILE A 122 35.92 11.39 25.08
CA ILE A 122 36.14 11.57 26.53
C ILE A 122 36.44 10.23 27.21
N LEU A 123 35.63 9.19 26.91
CA LEU A 123 35.74 7.88 27.54
C LEU A 123 36.93 7.06 27.03
N ASN A 124 37.42 7.32 25.81
CA ASN A 124 38.57 6.64 25.22
C ASN A 124 39.86 6.79 26.07
N LYS A 125 39.89 7.81 26.93
CA LYS A 125 40.96 7.99 27.93
C LYS A 125 40.97 6.86 28.98
N TYR A 126 39.83 6.25 29.26
CA TYR A 126 39.69 5.20 30.30
C TYR A 126 39.67 3.80 29.69
N TRP A 127 39.17 3.63 28.47
CA TRP A 127 39.06 2.31 27.82
C TRP A 127 39.17 2.43 26.32
N ILE A 128 40.19 1.80 25.73
CA ILE A 128 40.51 1.98 24.29
C ILE A 128 39.42 1.47 23.35
N PHE A 129 38.55 0.54 23.77
CA PHE A 129 37.46 -0.01 22.96
C PHE A 129 36.16 0.76 23.06
N THR A 130 36.08 1.79 23.90
CA THR A 130 34.85 2.56 24.14
C THR A 130 34.29 3.14 22.85
N ASP A 131 35.14 3.73 22.01
CA ASP A 131 34.73 4.31 20.72
C ASP A 131 34.10 3.27 19.79
N SER A 132 34.72 2.10 19.67
CA SER A 132 34.21 1.00 18.83
C SER A 132 32.87 0.47 19.30
N VAL A 133 32.68 0.29 20.61
CA VAL A 133 31.42 -0.19 21.20
C VAL A 133 30.31 0.85 21.00
N LEU A 134 30.58 2.11 21.28
CA LEU A 134 29.60 3.18 21.11
C LEU A 134 29.22 3.36 19.63
N THR A 135 30.20 3.34 18.71
CA THR A 135 29.95 3.40 17.26
C THR A 135 29.10 2.23 16.80
N PHE A 136 29.33 1.01 17.31
CA PHE A 136 28.52 -0.17 17.00
C PHE A 136 27.08 -0.02 17.48
N LEU A 137 26.86 0.43 18.72
CA LEU A 137 25.51 0.65 19.27
C LEU A 137 24.73 1.68 18.48
N ILE A 138 25.38 2.76 18.01
CA ILE A 138 24.74 3.74 17.13
C ILE A 138 24.38 3.14 15.78
N GLY A 139 25.30 2.42 15.16
CA GLY A 139 24.99 1.74 13.90
C GLY A 139 23.74 0.86 14.01
N LEU A 140 23.60 0.11 15.11
CA LEU A 140 22.39 -0.67 15.39
C LEU A 140 21.14 0.19 15.56
N TYR A 141 21.24 1.32 16.26
CA TYR A 141 20.13 2.26 16.42
C TYR A 141 19.69 2.84 15.07
N ILE A 142 20.64 3.26 14.23
CA ILE A 142 20.38 3.79 12.90
C ILE A 142 19.67 2.74 12.02
N VAL A 143 20.17 1.49 12.02
CA VAL A 143 19.55 0.41 11.27
C VAL A 143 18.11 0.17 11.75
N LYS A 144 17.88 0.11 13.06
CA LYS A 144 16.53 -0.04 13.63
C LYS A 144 15.59 1.08 13.18
N GLU A 145 16.03 2.33 13.26
CA GLU A 145 15.23 3.51 12.89
C GLU A 145 14.93 3.52 11.38
N SER A 146 15.92 3.16 10.55
CA SER A 146 15.75 3.01 9.11
C SER A 146 14.68 1.98 8.76
N PHE A 147 14.65 0.84 9.47
CA PHE A 147 13.60 -0.17 9.27
C PHE A 147 12.21 0.36 9.65
N SER A 148 12.10 1.12 10.72
CA SER A 148 10.82 1.70 11.15
C SER A 148 10.24 2.66 10.11
N ILE A 149 11.08 3.60 9.62
CA ILE A 149 10.67 4.57 8.60
C ILE A 149 10.46 3.88 7.24
N GLY A 150 11.33 2.93 6.88
CA GLY A 150 11.21 2.15 5.65
C GLY A 150 9.90 1.38 5.59
N LYS A 151 9.46 0.79 6.71
CA LYS A 151 8.17 0.13 6.82
C LYS A 151 7.02 1.12 6.58
N GLU A 152 7.03 2.30 7.19
CA GLU A 152 5.99 3.31 6.97
C GLU A 152 5.93 3.75 5.50
N ALA A 153 7.08 3.92 4.85
CA ALA A 153 7.14 4.25 3.43
C ALA A 153 6.57 3.12 2.55
N ILE A 154 6.93 1.85 2.83
CA ILE A 154 6.38 0.69 2.12
C ILE A 154 4.87 0.58 2.34
N ASP A 155 4.39 0.69 3.59
CA ASP A 155 2.97 0.64 3.92
C ASP A 155 2.20 1.73 3.15
N SER A 156 2.76 2.94 3.04
CA SER A 156 2.16 4.03 2.25
C SER A 156 2.17 3.77 0.73
N LEU A 157 3.17 3.05 0.20
CA LEU A 157 3.18 2.61 -1.21
C LEU A 157 2.15 1.51 -1.48
N LEU A 158 1.89 0.67 -0.48
CA LEU A 158 0.90 -0.41 -0.51
C LEU A 158 -0.53 0.05 -0.17
N ASP A 159 -0.77 1.36 -0.21
CA ASP A 159 -2.10 1.93 0.00
C ASP A 159 -2.70 1.57 1.39
N VAL A 160 -1.86 1.69 2.43
CA VAL A 160 -2.31 1.50 3.82
C VAL A 160 -3.48 2.45 4.15
N SER A 161 -4.36 2.02 5.04
CA SER A 161 -5.49 2.83 5.50
C SER A 161 -5.03 4.17 6.11
N ALA A 162 -5.84 5.19 5.96
CA ALA A 162 -5.65 6.45 6.66
C ALA A 162 -5.68 6.22 8.19
N PRO A 163 -5.10 7.13 9.00
CA PRO A 163 -5.20 7.08 10.45
C PRO A 163 -6.65 6.97 10.92
N SER A 164 -6.88 6.27 12.04
CA SER A 164 -8.22 6.08 12.64
C SER A 164 -8.97 7.39 12.88
N GLU A 165 -8.25 8.46 13.24
CA GLU A 165 -8.83 9.80 13.42
C GLU A 165 -9.49 10.34 12.15
N VAL A 166 -8.92 10.07 10.97
CA VAL A 166 -9.50 10.49 9.69
C VAL A 166 -10.73 9.65 9.37
N GLU A 167 -10.68 8.35 9.63
CA GLU A 167 -11.80 7.45 9.43
C GLU A 167 -12.99 7.79 10.32
N GLU A 168 -12.73 8.08 11.60
CA GLU A 168 -13.76 8.50 12.57
C GLU A 168 -14.42 9.81 12.15
N LYS A 169 -13.64 10.81 11.74
CA LYS A 169 -14.17 12.07 11.19
C LYS A 169 -15.05 11.88 9.97
N ILE A 170 -14.64 11.02 9.03
CA ILE A 170 -15.48 10.69 7.87
C ILE A 170 -16.82 10.12 8.32
N LYS A 171 -16.79 9.15 9.25
CA LYS A 171 -18.01 8.51 9.79
C LYS A 171 -18.91 9.52 10.52
N GLU A 172 -18.33 10.43 11.29
CA GLU A 172 -19.05 11.47 12.02
C GLU A 172 -19.76 12.45 11.06
N ILE A 173 -19.04 12.94 10.04
CA ILE A 173 -19.61 13.84 9.03
C ILE A 173 -20.74 13.16 8.28
N VAL A 174 -20.58 11.93 7.82
CA VAL A 174 -21.64 11.21 7.08
C VAL A 174 -22.85 10.98 7.98
N LYS A 175 -22.63 10.59 9.24
CA LYS A 175 -23.70 10.39 10.22
C LYS A 175 -24.45 11.70 10.53
N SER A 176 -23.75 12.84 10.58
CA SER A 176 -24.40 14.16 10.80
C SER A 176 -25.37 14.56 9.69
N HIS A 177 -25.20 13.99 8.48
CA HIS A 177 -26.13 14.13 7.34
C HIS A 177 -27.29 13.13 7.38
N GLY A 178 -27.40 12.29 8.42
CA GLY A 178 -28.43 11.26 8.51
C GLY A 178 -28.26 10.11 7.52
N ILE A 179 -27.06 9.92 6.99
CA ILE A 179 -26.74 8.92 5.99
C ILE A 179 -26.03 7.74 6.67
N GLU A 180 -26.41 6.51 6.29
CA GLU A 180 -25.80 5.30 6.77
C GLU A 180 -24.69 4.84 5.82
N ILE A 181 -23.51 4.56 6.38
CA ILE A 181 -22.35 4.03 5.64
C ILE A 181 -22.48 2.49 5.57
N SER A 182 -22.51 1.95 4.35
CA SER A 182 -22.46 0.51 4.11
C SER A 182 -21.04 -0.04 4.12
N ASP A 183 -20.10 0.67 3.45
CA ASP A 183 -18.67 0.33 3.45
C ASP A 183 -17.83 1.62 3.34
N LEU A 184 -16.66 1.62 3.97
CA LEU A 184 -15.69 2.72 3.92
C LEU A 184 -14.31 2.15 3.68
N LYS A 185 -13.70 2.56 2.58
CA LYS A 185 -12.29 2.28 2.26
C LYS A 185 -11.56 3.59 2.09
N ASN A 186 -10.53 3.77 2.88
CA ASN A 186 -9.65 4.92 2.80
C ASN A 186 -8.22 4.45 2.50
N GLN A 187 -7.41 5.35 1.95
CA GLN A 187 -6.03 5.09 1.60
C GLN A 187 -5.18 6.32 1.90
N LYS A 188 -3.99 6.09 2.47
CA LYS A 188 -2.93 7.10 2.59
C LYS A 188 -2.06 7.07 1.34
N LYS A 189 -1.92 8.22 0.66
CA LYS A 189 -1.04 8.39 -0.52
C LYS A 189 -0.05 9.53 -0.26
N GLY A 190 1.04 9.20 0.42
CA GLY A 190 2.01 10.23 0.86
C GLY A 190 1.39 11.15 1.91
N SER A 191 1.37 12.45 1.62
CA SER A 191 0.80 13.48 2.49
C SER A 191 -0.72 13.64 2.41
N VAL A 192 -1.38 12.92 1.48
CA VAL A 192 -2.82 13.08 1.22
C VAL A 192 -3.59 11.78 1.46
N PHE A 193 -4.91 11.92 1.59
CA PHE A 193 -5.84 10.81 1.78
C PHE A 193 -6.84 10.73 0.64
N THR A 194 -7.29 9.51 0.33
CA THR A 194 -8.41 9.26 -0.56
C THR A 194 -9.42 8.35 0.14
N ALA A 195 -10.71 8.56 -0.10
CA ALA A 195 -11.78 7.76 0.48
C ALA A 195 -12.76 7.28 -0.59
N ASN A 196 -13.17 6.02 -0.46
CA ASN A 196 -14.25 5.43 -1.22
C ASN A 196 -15.34 5.05 -0.23
N LEU A 197 -16.50 5.70 -0.34
CA LEU A 197 -17.67 5.51 0.52
C LEU A 197 -18.75 4.76 -0.23
N GLU A 198 -19.34 3.79 0.43
CA GLU A 198 -20.57 3.17 -0.02
C GLU A 198 -21.68 3.56 0.96
N ILE A 199 -22.66 4.33 0.47
CA ILE A 199 -23.74 4.89 1.28
C ILE A 199 -25.08 4.27 0.93
N ASN A 200 -25.95 4.09 1.92
CA ASN A 200 -27.31 3.63 1.73
C ASN A 200 -28.25 4.83 1.58
N LEU A 201 -28.93 4.93 0.44
CA LEU A 201 -29.96 5.92 0.20
C LEU A 201 -31.31 5.27 -0.05
N SER A 202 -32.40 6.03 0.19
CA SER A 202 -33.76 5.57 -0.03
C SER A 202 -34.01 5.19 -1.50
N LYS A 203 -34.74 4.12 -1.72
CA LYS A 203 -35.11 3.63 -3.05
C LYS A 203 -36.00 4.58 -3.86
N ASN A 204 -36.63 5.53 -3.19
CA ASN A 204 -37.60 6.44 -3.79
C ASN A 204 -36.95 7.75 -4.31
N LEU A 205 -35.63 7.94 -4.13
CA LEU A 205 -34.93 9.13 -4.62
C LEU A 205 -34.71 9.04 -6.13
N THR A 206 -34.89 10.17 -6.79
CA THR A 206 -34.48 10.32 -8.19
C THR A 206 -32.95 10.36 -8.31
N VAL A 207 -32.40 10.06 -9.49
CA VAL A 207 -30.98 10.13 -9.76
C VAL A 207 -30.43 11.54 -9.47
N ASP A 208 -31.19 12.57 -9.80
CA ASP A 208 -30.81 13.97 -9.55
C ASP A 208 -30.70 14.30 -8.06
N GLU A 209 -31.64 13.83 -7.25
CA GLU A 209 -31.59 14.02 -5.80
C GLU A 209 -30.42 13.25 -5.17
N ALA A 210 -30.20 12.01 -5.58
CA ALA A 210 -29.09 11.21 -5.11
C ALA A 210 -27.73 11.82 -5.49
N THR A 211 -27.62 12.41 -6.70
CA THR A 211 -26.43 13.13 -7.16
C THR A 211 -26.17 14.37 -6.30
N LYS A 212 -27.18 15.19 -6.04
CA LYS A 212 -27.03 16.38 -5.18
C LYS A 212 -26.58 16.02 -3.76
N ILE A 213 -27.14 14.96 -3.19
CA ILE A 213 -26.72 14.47 -1.86
C ILE A 213 -25.25 14.05 -1.88
N SER A 214 -24.83 13.30 -2.89
CA SER A 214 -23.45 12.82 -2.99
C SER A 214 -22.46 13.96 -3.25
N GLU A 215 -22.82 14.96 -4.05
CA GLU A 215 -21.99 16.15 -4.29
C GLU A 215 -21.83 16.99 -3.02
N SER A 216 -22.94 17.32 -2.35
CA SER A 216 -22.91 18.07 -1.07
C SER A 216 -22.09 17.35 -0.01
N LEU A 217 -22.24 16.04 0.12
CA LEU A 217 -21.44 15.24 1.06
C LEU A 217 -19.96 15.23 0.70
N ARG A 218 -19.62 15.12 -0.60
CA ARG A 218 -18.24 15.16 -1.09
C ARG A 218 -17.58 16.49 -0.77
N GLU A 219 -18.23 17.60 -1.09
CA GLU A 219 -17.73 18.95 -0.83
C GLU A 219 -17.44 19.14 0.65
N ARG A 220 -18.37 18.78 1.51
CA ARG A 220 -18.19 18.92 2.95
C ARG A 220 -17.09 18.05 3.52
N LEU A 221 -16.96 16.80 3.06
CA LEU A 221 -15.83 15.93 3.46
C LEU A 221 -14.48 16.52 3.05
N MET A 222 -14.38 17.11 1.86
CA MET A 222 -13.14 17.72 1.37
C MET A 222 -12.83 19.06 2.06
N GLU A 223 -13.84 19.80 2.54
CA GLU A 223 -13.65 21.04 3.29
C GLU A 223 -13.24 20.78 4.74
N GLU A 224 -13.90 19.83 5.43
CA GLU A 224 -13.68 19.58 6.86
C GLU A 224 -12.44 18.71 7.14
N ILE A 225 -12.02 17.85 6.19
CA ILE A 225 -10.90 16.95 6.40
C ILE A 225 -9.69 17.44 5.59
N LYS A 226 -8.71 17.96 6.32
CA LYS A 226 -7.45 18.41 5.73
C LYS A 226 -6.75 17.27 4.97
N ASN A 227 -6.24 17.56 3.78
CA ASN A 227 -5.51 16.63 2.92
C ASN A 227 -6.35 15.47 2.33
N LEU A 228 -7.68 15.51 2.42
CA LEU A 228 -8.56 14.60 1.68
C LEU A 228 -8.75 15.16 0.27
N VAL A 229 -8.10 14.55 -0.73
CA VAL A 229 -8.04 15.08 -2.12
C VAL A 229 -9.01 14.40 -3.07
N HIS A 230 -9.51 13.24 -2.71
CA HIS A 230 -10.45 12.50 -3.56
C HIS A 230 -11.43 11.70 -2.71
N VAL A 231 -12.72 11.87 -3.02
CA VAL A 231 -13.80 11.10 -2.42
C VAL A 231 -14.65 10.52 -3.53
N ALA A 232 -14.70 9.20 -3.63
CA ALA A 232 -15.63 8.49 -4.47
C ALA A 232 -16.81 8.00 -3.61
N ILE A 233 -18.03 8.38 -4.00
CA ILE A 233 -19.26 7.99 -3.31
C ILE A 233 -20.03 7.05 -4.22
N GLN A 234 -20.27 5.83 -3.74
CA GLN A 234 -21.12 4.84 -4.38
C GLN A 234 -22.43 4.74 -3.63
N ILE A 235 -23.53 4.83 -4.36
CA ILE A 235 -24.87 4.77 -3.79
C ILE A 235 -25.38 3.34 -3.91
N LYS A 236 -25.77 2.76 -2.78
CA LYS A 236 -26.41 1.45 -2.69
C LYS A 236 -27.89 1.64 -2.42
N SER A 237 -28.73 1.24 -3.36
CA SER A 237 -30.18 1.31 -3.22
C SER A 237 -30.84 -0.05 -3.01
N HIS A 238 -30.08 -1.14 -3.21
CA HIS A 238 -30.54 -2.54 -3.10
C HIS A 238 -29.47 -3.38 -2.39
N GLU A 239 -29.85 -4.49 -1.75
CA GLU A 239 -28.93 -5.52 -1.22
C GLU A 239 -28.23 -6.34 -2.33
N VAL A 240 -27.88 -5.71 -3.45
CA VAL A 240 -26.99 -6.34 -4.41
C VAL A 240 -25.58 -6.21 -3.84
N GLU A 241 -24.92 -7.32 -3.57
CA GLU A 241 -23.50 -7.34 -3.20
C GLU A 241 -22.62 -6.78 -4.35
N THR A 242 -22.66 -5.47 -4.57
CA THR A 242 -21.68 -4.77 -5.40
C THR A 242 -20.45 -4.46 -4.54
N GLY A 243 -19.98 -5.47 -3.81
CA GLY A 243 -18.80 -5.30 -2.94
C GLY A 243 -17.56 -5.06 -3.78
N PHE A 244 -16.72 -4.14 -3.33
CA PHE A 244 -15.32 -4.08 -3.76
C PHE A 244 -14.70 -5.48 -3.72
N TYR A 245 -13.84 -5.78 -4.68
CA TYR A 245 -13.10 -7.04 -4.73
C TYR A 245 -12.47 -7.35 -3.37
N ARG A 246 -12.95 -8.38 -2.69
CA ARG A 246 -12.30 -8.94 -1.50
C ARG A 246 -11.47 -10.13 -1.96
N PRO A 247 -10.13 -10.03 -1.99
CA PRO A 247 -9.31 -11.21 -2.22
C PRO A 247 -9.49 -12.15 -1.01
N THR A 248 -10.19 -13.26 -1.21
CA THR A 248 -10.21 -14.33 -0.23
C THR A 248 -8.93 -15.13 -0.38
N PHE A 249 -7.97 -14.90 0.49
CA PHE A 249 -6.83 -15.80 0.66
C PHE A 249 -7.33 -17.07 1.34
N GLY A 250 -7.78 -18.04 0.56
CA GLY A 250 -8.00 -19.39 1.05
C GLY A 250 -6.65 -20.04 1.32
N LEU A 251 -6.39 -20.42 2.56
CA LEU A 251 -5.32 -21.37 2.94
C LEU A 251 -5.63 -22.73 2.31
N GLY A 252 -5.46 -22.88 1.02
CA GLY A 252 -5.72 -24.12 0.32
C GLY A 252 -5.41 -24.01 -1.17
N LYS A 253 -4.22 -24.46 -1.56
CA LYS A 253 -3.87 -24.93 -2.90
C LYS A 253 -4.27 -24.01 -4.08
N GLY A 254 -3.37 -23.08 -4.44
CA GLY A 254 -3.34 -22.42 -5.75
C GLY A 254 -4.02 -21.05 -5.76
N LEU A 255 -3.29 -20.06 -6.29
CA LEU A 255 -3.77 -18.73 -6.67
C LEU A 255 -4.89 -18.87 -7.71
N SER A 256 -6.12 -19.05 -7.27
CA SER A 256 -7.30 -19.07 -8.12
C SER A 256 -7.89 -17.65 -8.16
N TRP A 257 -7.65 -16.96 -9.23
CA TRP A 257 -8.31 -15.70 -9.57
C TRP A 257 -9.76 -15.98 -9.95
N GLN A 258 -10.65 -16.09 -8.95
CA GLN A 258 -12.08 -16.17 -9.24
C GLN A 258 -12.61 -14.76 -9.54
N ARG A 259 -12.83 -14.49 -10.83
CA ARG A 259 -13.71 -13.41 -11.29
C ARG A 259 -15.12 -13.68 -10.75
N ARG A 260 -15.52 -13.05 -9.65
CA ARG A 260 -16.93 -12.93 -9.30
C ARG A 260 -17.55 -11.82 -10.16
N GLY A 261 -18.12 -12.23 -11.26
CA GLY A 261 -19.06 -11.41 -12.01
C GLY A 261 -20.33 -12.19 -12.22
N ARG A 262 -21.43 -11.59 -11.84
CA ARG A 262 -22.81 -11.84 -12.26
C ARG A 262 -23.64 -12.91 -11.52
N PHE A 263 -24.70 -12.41 -10.89
CA PHE A 263 -26.00 -13.02 -10.61
C PHE A 263 -25.99 -14.45 -10.04
N LYS A 264 -26.20 -14.56 -8.72
CA LYS A 264 -26.81 -15.75 -8.13
C LYS A 264 -28.33 -15.61 -8.25
N GLU A 265 -28.87 -15.93 -9.42
CA GLU A 265 -30.13 -16.65 -9.44
C GLU A 265 -29.80 -18.11 -9.12
N GLU A 266 -30.58 -18.74 -8.28
CA GLU A 266 -30.51 -20.17 -8.03
C GLU A 266 -30.82 -20.92 -9.32
N VAL A 267 -29.82 -21.05 -10.19
CA VAL A 267 -29.87 -22.03 -11.28
C VAL A 267 -29.07 -23.22 -10.81
N LYS A 268 -29.81 -24.29 -10.56
CA LYS A 268 -29.26 -25.64 -10.37
C LYS A 268 -28.15 -25.91 -11.35
N GLU A 269 -27.03 -26.40 -10.83
CA GLU A 269 -25.75 -26.65 -11.49
C GLU A 269 -25.84 -27.10 -12.95
N ALA A 270 -25.66 -26.20 -13.89
CA ALA A 270 -25.38 -26.54 -15.28
C ALA A 270 -23.84 -26.41 -15.49
N LYS A 271 -23.11 -27.50 -15.36
CA LYS A 271 -21.68 -27.57 -15.67
C LYS A 271 -21.44 -27.47 -17.20
N GLY A 272 -21.56 -26.28 -17.76
CA GLY A 272 -21.27 -26.02 -19.16
C GLY A 272 -19.73 -25.83 -19.36
N LYS A 273 -19.09 -26.77 -20.05
CA LYS A 273 -17.65 -26.68 -20.38
C LYS A 273 -17.43 -25.94 -21.72
N GLY A 274 -17.41 -24.61 -21.72
CA GLY A 274 -16.96 -23.77 -22.83
C GLY A 274 -17.95 -23.54 -23.98
N PRO A 275 -17.67 -22.56 -24.88
CA PRO A 275 -18.65 -22.02 -25.82
C PRO A 275 -18.75 -22.69 -27.18
N VAL A 276 -17.83 -23.59 -27.57
CA VAL A 276 -17.81 -24.24 -28.90
C VAL A 276 -17.66 -25.75 -28.80
N GLY A 277 -18.39 -26.49 -29.59
CA GLY A 277 -18.32 -27.97 -29.65
C GLY A 277 -19.62 -28.64 -30.10
N PHE A 278 -19.66 -29.96 -30.11
CA PHE A 278 -20.81 -30.73 -30.49
C PHE A 278 -21.31 -31.57 -29.31
N CYS A 279 -22.62 -31.82 -29.28
CA CYS A 279 -23.25 -32.79 -28.45
C CYS A 279 -23.46 -34.06 -29.29
N VAL A 280 -23.01 -35.24 -28.78
CA VAL A 280 -22.98 -36.49 -29.51
C VAL A 280 -23.81 -37.54 -28.77
N CYS A 281 -24.57 -38.33 -29.51
CA CYS A 281 -25.28 -39.47 -28.96
C CYS A 281 -24.32 -40.65 -28.71
N PRO A 282 -24.22 -41.19 -27.49
CA PRO A 282 -23.27 -42.26 -27.17
C PRO A 282 -23.64 -43.60 -27.84
N ARG A 283 -24.85 -43.74 -28.36
CA ARG A 283 -25.34 -44.99 -28.95
C ARG A 283 -25.31 -45.01 -30.49
N CYS A 284 -25.72 -43.93 -31.15
CA CYS A 284 -25.80 -43.90 -32.62
C CYS A 284 -24.88 -42.85 -33.28
N GLY A 285 -24.08 -42.08 -32.51
CA GLY A 285 -23.17 -41.09 -33.06
C GLY A 285 -23.84 -39.79 -33.60
N TYR A 286 -25.17 -39.64 -33.44
CA TYR A 286 -25.84 -38.40 -33.89
C TYR A 286 -25.21 -37.15 -33.25
N ARG A 287 -24.90 -36.15 -34.06
CA ARG A 287 -24.18 -34.95 -33.65
C ARG A 287 -25.05 -33.71 -33.87
N VAL A 288 -25.08 -32.83 -32.89
CA VAL A 288 -25.72 -31.49 -32.96
C VAL A 288 -24.82 -30.45 -32.33
N GLY A 289 -24.82 -29.22 -32.91
CA GLY A 289 -24.02 -28.12 -32.41
C GLY A 289 -24.42 -27.74 -30.97
N HIS A 290 -23.45 -27.55 -30.09
CA HIS A 290 -23.69 -27.13 -28.72
C HIS A 290 -24.14 -25.66 -28.64
N GLN A 291 -25.29 -25.40 -28.04
CA GLN A 291 -25.77 -24.04 -27.79
C GLN A 291 -25.27 -23.53 -26.44
N ARG A 292 -24.82 -22.25 -26.41
CA ARG A 292 -24.34 -21.58 -25.20
C ARG A 292 -25.41 -21.60 -24.12
N GLY A 293 -25.07 -22.09 -22.92
CA GLY A 293 -25.99 -22.11 -21.78
C GLY A 293 -26.89 -23.35 -21.68
N VAL A 294 -26.90 -24.20 -22.70
CA VAL A 294 -27.72 -25.43 -22.69
C VAL A 294 -26.82 -26.67 -22.52
N PRO A 295 -26.89 -27.42 -21.42
CA PRO A 295 -26.11 -28.64 -21.24
C PRO A 295 -26.49 -29.72 -22.28
N CYS A 296 -25.49 -30.42 -22.85
CA CYS A 296 -25.75 -31.48 -23.81
C CYS A 296 -26.67 -32.61 -23.24
N SER A 297 -26.65 -32.79 -21.94
CA SER A 297 -27.50 -33.78 -21.24
C SER A 297 -29.00 -33.44 -21.25
N THR A 298 -29.38 -32.21 -21.56
CA THR A 298 -30.80 -31.82 -21.71
C THR A 298 -31.33 -32.04 -23.13
N LEU A 299 -30.45 -32.31 -24.09
CA LEU A 299 -30.83 -32.61 -25.46
C LEU A 299 -31.00 -34.10 -25.65
N ILE A 300 -32.12 -34.49 -26.24
CA ILE A 300 -32.47 -35.91 -26.46
C ILE A 300 -32.17 -36.26 -27.92
N CYS A 301 -31.54 -37.41 -28.13
CA CYS A 301 -31.28 -37.90 -29.46
C CYS A 301 -32.59 -38.27 -30.20
N PRO A 302 -32.83 -37.77 -31.43
CA PRO A 302 -34.07 -38.07 -32.15
C PRO A 302 -34.20 -39.53 -32.49
N ASN A 303 -33.09 -40.27 -32.70
CA ASN A 303 -33.11 -41.66 -33.10
C ASN A 303 -33.17 -42.63 -31.94
N CYS A 304 -32.42 -42.38 -30.84
CA CYS A 304 -32.27 -43.31 -29.73
C CYS A 304 -33.03 -42.90 -28.48
N LYS A 305 -33.60 -41.67 -28.43
CA LYS A 305 -34.34 -41.12 -27.28
C LYS A 305 -33.53 -41.10 -25.96
N ILE A 306 -32.19 -41.04 -26.04
CA ILE A 306 -31.30 -40.93 -24.88
C ILE A 306 -30.62 -39.55 -24.87
N PRO A 307 -30.20 -39.03 -23.67
CA PRO A 307 -29.56 -37.76 -23.55
C PRO A 307 -28.19 -37.75 -24.26
N LEU A 308 -27.88 -36.61 -24.89
CA LEU A 308 -26.62 -36.41 -25.59
C LEU A 308 -25.48 -36.12 -24.60
N LYS A 309 -24.27 -36.57 -24.92
CA LYS A 309 -23.03 -36.24 -24.20
C LYS A 309 -22.18 -35.26 -24.98
N ARG A 310 -21.32 -34.50 -24.32
CA ARG A 310 -20.36 -33.62 -25.02
C ARG A 310 -19.30 -34.45 -25.73
N GLU A 311 -18.93 -34.09 -26.93
CA GLU A 311 -17.99 -34.84 -27.77
C GLU A 311 -16.65 -35.13 -27.07
N LYS A 312 -16.11 -34.18 -26.29
CA LYS A 312 -14.85 -34.40 -25.52
C LYS A 312 -14.99 -35.44 -24.42
N ASP A 313 -16.12 -35.49 -23.76
CA ASP A 313 -16.41 -36.48 -22.68
C ASP A 313 -16.66 -37.88 -23.27
N TRP A 314 -17.23 -37.96 -24.46
CA TRP A 314 -17.46 -39.21 -25.18
C TRP A 314 -16.16 -39.84 -25.72
N ILE A 315 -15.24 -39.06 -26.25
CA ILE A 315 -13.90 -39.52 -26.73
C ILE A 315 -13.10 -40.06 -25.54
N PHE A 316 -13.14 -39.42 -24.39
CA PHE A 316 -12.37 -39.81 -23.20
C PHE A 316 -12.88 -41.15 -22.60
N GLU A 317 -14.20 -41.39 -22.57
CA GLU A 317 -14.76 -42.64 -22.08
C GLU A 317 -14.47 -43.81 -23.01
N ASN A 318 -14.47 -43.62 -24.34
CA ASN A 318 -14.15 -44.69 -25.30
C ASN A 318 -12.63 -45.00 -25.42
N PHE A 319 -11.76 -44.07 -25.06
CA PHE A 319 -10.31 -44.29 -25.01
C PHE A 319 -9.89 -45.13 -23.79
N LEU A 320 -10.66 -45.06 -22.68
CA LEU A 320 -10.38 -45.82 -21.45
C LEU A 320 -10.85 -47.28 -21.56
N PHE A 321 -11.65 -47.64 -22.56
CA PHE A 321 -12.14 -49.02 -22.79
C PHE A 321 -11.29 -49.83 -23.79
N LEU A 322 -10.25 -49.17 -24.37
CA LEU A 322 -9.32 -49.77 -25.35
C LEU A 322 -7.89 -49.92 -24.78
N LEU A 323 -7.68 -49.64 -23.52
CA LEU A 323 -6.45 -49.93 -22.72
C LEU A 323 -6.80 -50.92 -21.59
#